data_0cf447cba60d9192672b515d916340ae
#
_entry.id   0cf447cba60d9192672b515d916340ae
#
_cell.length_a   1.000
_cell.length_b   1.000
_cell.length_c   1.000
_cell.angle_alpha   90.00
_cell.angle_beta   90.00
_cell.angle_gamma   90.00
#
_symmetry.space_group_name_H-M   'P 1'
#
loop_
_entity.id
_entity.type
_entity.pdbx_description
1 polymer ?
#
loop_
_entity_poly.entity_id
_entity_poly.type
_entity_poly.pdbx_seq_one_letter_code
_entity_poly.pdbx_strand_id
1 'polypeptide(L)' 'MKIIFITVFFRILFLDSQTDETLTGVKVETNQGVYFSNLDGEVFIPTEEEVLSVSYVSYETKNAVTLSNDTIISLNQL' A
#
# COMPACT_ATOMS: atom_id res chain seq x y z
N MET A 1 -31.60 -18.35 -3.90
CA MET A 1 -30.18 -18.53 -3.53
C MET A 1 -29.57 -17.19 -3.16
N LYS A 2 -28.89 -17.14 -2.05
CA LYS A 2 -28.20 -15.93 -1.61
C LYS A 2 -26.75 -15.99 -2.05
N ILE A 3 -26.31 -15.03 -2.85
CA ILE A 3 -24.90 -14.92 -3.26
C ILE A 3 -24.21 -13.98 -2.27
N ILE A 4 -23.19 -14.46 -1.60
CA ILE A 4 -22.39 -13.65 -0.70
C ILE A 4 -21.09 -13.29 -1.40
N PHE A 5 -20.87 -11.99 -1.60
CA PHE A 5 -19.59 -11.48 -2.12
C PHE A 5 -18.70 -11.15 -0.95
N ILE A 6 -17.55 -11.80 -0.88
CA ILE A 6 -16.53 -11.51 0.12
C ILE A 6 -15.37 -10.81 -0.59
N THR A 7 -15.12 -9.56 -0.21
CA THR A 7 -13.95 -8.83 -0.68
C THR A 7 -12.78 -9.12 0.25
N VAL A 8 -11.69 -9.60 -0.31
CA VAL A 8 -10.46 -9.87 0.42
C VAL A 8 -9.46 -8.76 0.10
N PHE A 9 -8.73 -8.31 1.12
CA PHE A 9 -7.76 -7.23 1.02
C PHE A 9 -6.37 -7.72 1.40
N PHE A 10 -5.37 -7.15 0.72
CA PHE A 10 -3.99 -7.17 1.20
C PHE A 10 -3.77 -5.96 2.11
N ARG A 11 -3.12 -6.18 3.25
CA ARG A 11 -2.70 -5.10 4.14
C ARG A 11 -1.26 -4.73 3.81
N ILE A 12 -1.02 -3.44 3.61
CA ILE A 12 0.34 -2.91 3.41
C ILE A 12 0.65 -1.95 4.55
N LEU A 13 1.80 -2.12 5.20
CA LEU A 13 2.32 -1.20 6.19
C LEU A 13 3.53 -0.49 5.60
N PHE A 14 3.51 0.85 5.63
CA PHE A 14 4.61 1.68 5.13
C PHE A 14 5.45 2.21 6.27
N LEU A 15 6.76 1.99 6.15
CA LEU A 15 7.74 2.45 7.12
C LEU A 15 8.83 3.28 6.43
N ASP A 16 9.39 4.24 7.19
CA ASP A 16 10.65 4.87 6.80
C ASP A 16 11.78 3.85 7.01
N SER A 17 12.62 3.66 5.99
CA SER A 17 13.67 2.62 6.04
C SER A 17 14.77 2.90 7.06
N GLN A 18 14.93 4.15 7.48
CA GLN A 18 15.98 4.53 8.44
C GLN A 18 15.48 4.59 9.87
N THR A 19 14.24 5.02 10.10
CA THR A 19 13.69 5.26 11.44
C THR A 19 12.69 4.22 11.89
N ASP A 20 12.18 3.40 10.96
CA ASP A 20 11.07 2.45 11.16
C ASP A 20 9.76 3.13 11.62
N GLU A 21 9.65 4.45 11.45
CA GLU A 21 8.41 5.15 11.72
C GLU A 21 7.38 4.85 10.63
N THR A 22 6.12 4.74 11.02
CA THR A 22 5.01 4.54 10.09
C THR A 22 4.75 5.81 9.29
N LEU A 23 4.37 5.65 8.02
CA LEU A 23 4.17 6.77 7.10
C LEU A 23 2.70 6.94 6.74
N THR A 24 2.13 8.09 7.11
CA THR A 24 0.75 8.48 6.79
C THR A 24 0.71 9.19 5.44
N GLY A 25 -0.28 8.87 4.60
CA GLY A 25 -0.49 9.58 3.34
C GLY A 25 0.37 9.10 2.18
N VAL A 26 0.95 7.91 2.29
CA VAL A 26 1.64 7.27 1.17
C VAL A 26 0.61 6.96 0.07
N LYS A 27 0.89 7.39 -1.14
CA LYS A 27 0.01 7.17 -2.29
C LYS A 27 0.29 5.83 -2.94
N VAL A 28 -0.75 5.01 -3.03
CA VAL A 28 -0.71 3.73 -3.74
C VAL A 28 -1.61 3.82 -4.96
N GLU A 29 -1.03 3.69 -6.13
CA GLU A 29 -1.77 3.72 -7.39
C GLU A 29 -1.91 2.31 -7.93
N THR A 30 -3.15 1.89 -8.16
CA THR A 30 -3.47 0.58 -8.72
C THR A 30 -4.07 0.72 -10.11
N ASN A 31 -4.31 -0.40 -10.79
CA ASN A 31 -5.00 -0.40 -12.07
C ASN A 31 -6.48 0.01 -11.99
N GLN A 32 -7.02 0.20 -10.78
CA GLN A 32 -8.43 0.55 -10.59
C GLN A 32 -8.66 1.80 -9.73
N GLY A 33 -7.62 2.35 -9.10
CA GLY A 33 -7.80 3.52 -8.27
C GLY A 33 -6.56 3.98 -7.55
N VAL A 34 -6.76 4.92 -6.63
CA VAL A 34 -5.70 5.51 -5.82
C VAL A 34 -6.10 5.40 -4.36
N TYR A 35 -5.14 4.98 -3.52
CA TYR A 35 -5.33 4.82 -2.09
C TYR A 35 -4.24 5.57 -1.33
N PHE A 36 -4.50 5.92 -0.09
CA PHE A 36 -3.54 6.61 0.77
C PHE A 36 -3.44 5.88 2.11
N SER A 37 -2.22 5.74 2.64
CA SER A 37 -2.04 5.13 3.95
C SER A 37 -2.65 5.99 5.06
N ASN A 38 -3.20 5.32 6.08
CA ASN A 38 -3.85 5.96 7.21
C ASN A 38 -2.84 6.41 8.28
N LEU A 39 -3.35 6.85 9.44
CA LEU A 39 -2.51 7.33 10.55
C LEU A 39 -1.58 6.25 11.11
N ASP A 40 -1.91 4.98 10.94
CA ASP A 40 -1.08 3.86 11.37
C ASP A 40 -0.11 3.40 10.27
N GLY A 41 -0.06 4.11 9.15
CA GLY A 41 0.79 3.75 8.02
C GLY A 41 0.26 2.61 7.18
N GLU A 42 -1.01 2.25 7.35
CA GLU A 42 -1.62 1.09 6.69
C GLU A 42 -2.49 1.51 5.51
N VAL A 43 -2.48 0.67 4.47
CA VAL A 43 -3.44 0.73 3.38
C VAL A 43 -3.96 -0.68 3.11
N PHE A 44 -5.23 -0.79 2.75
CA PHE A 44 -5.87 -2.06 2.41
C PHE A 44 -6.25 -2.04 0.94
N ILE A 45 -5.68 -2.95 0.16
CA ILE A 45 -5.88 -3.02 -1.29
C ILE A 45 -6.66 -4.29 -1.62
N PRO A 46 -7.80 -4.18 -2.37
CA PRO A 46 -8.50 -5.37 -2.84
C PRO A 46 -7.56 -6.32 -3.60
N THR A 47 -7.66 -7.61 -3.32
CA THR A 47 -6.70 -8.58 -3.85
C THR A 47 -6.74 -8.73 -5.38
N GLU A 48 -7.84 -8.32 -6.02
CA GLU A 48 -7.96 -8.33 -7.47
C GLU A 48 -7.28 -7.15 -8.17
N GLU A 49 -6.82 -6.14 -7.40
CA GLU A 49 -6.13 -4.97 -7.97
C GLU A 49 -4.63 -5.18 -8.00
N GLU A 50 -4.02 -4.60 -9.01
CA GLU A 50 -2.57 -4.65 -9.21
C GLU A 50 -1.96 -3.31 -8.81
N VAL A 51 -0.95 -3.34 -7.95
CA VAL A 51 -0.25 -2.10 -7.53
C VAL A 51 0.75 -1.72 -8.61
N LEU A 52 0.55 -0.53 -9.18
CA LEU A 52 1.39 0.01 -10.25
C LEU A 52 2.53 0.86 -9.69
N SER A 53 2.24 1.68 -8.67
CA SER A 53 3.26 2.53 -8.06
C SER A 53 2.91 2.89 -6.62
N VAL A 54 3.96 3.14 -5.84
CA VAL A 54 3.89 3.65 -4.47
C VAL A 54 4.79 4.88 -4.41
N SER A 55 4.22 6.00 -3.98
CA SER A 55 4.96 7.27 -3.91
C SER A 55 4.65 8.06 -2.65
N TYR A 56 5.65 8.81 -2.18
CA TYR A 56 5.51 9.68 -1.03
C TYR A 56 6.48 10.86 -1.20
N VAL A 57 6.05 12.04 -0.80
CA VAL A 57 6.85 13.26 -0.97
C VAL A 57 8.22 13.10 -0.30
N SER A 58 9.29 13.40 -1.04
CA SER A 58 10.69 13.28 -0.60
C SER A 58 11.20 11.85 -0.40
N TYR A 59 10.47 10.86 -0.92
CA TYR A 59 10.88 9.45 -0.89
C TYR A 59 11.00 8.90 -2.32
N GLU A 60 11.79 7.85 -2.47
CA GLU A 60 11.92 7.14 -3.74
C GLU A 60 10.61 6.44 -4.09
N THR A 61 10.19 6.57 -5.36
CA THR A 61 9.00 5.87 -5.86
C THR A 61 9.32 4.41 -6.14
N LYS A 62 8.41 3.52 -5.74
CA LYS A 62 8.47 2.09 -6.07
C LYS A 62 7.42 1.76 -7.11
N ASN A 63 7.81 0.97 -8.12
CA ASN A 63 6.92 0.54 -9.20
C ASN A 63 6.73 -0.98 -9.18
N ALA A 64 5.55 -1.43 -9.67
CA ALA A 64 5.25 -2.85 -9.88
C ALA A 64 5.47 -3.70 -8.61
N VAL A 65 4.81 -3.32 -7.51
CA VAL A 65 4.95 -4.00 -6.23
C VAL A 65 4.07 -5.25 -6.20
N THR A 66 4.66 -6.40 -5.87
CA THR A 66 3.92 -7.64 -5.65
C THR A 66 3.48 -7.72 -4.18
N LEU A 67 2.19 -7.99 -3.96
CA LEU A 67 1.61 -8.03 -2.62
C LEU A 67 1.38 -9.46 -2.14
N SER A 68 1.44 -9.64 -0.82
CA SER A 68 1.01 -10.84 -0.11
C SER A 68 0.01 -10.42 0.99
N ASN A 69 -0.47 -11.37 1.80
CA ASN A 69 -1.50 -11.10 2.82
C ASN A 69 -1.14 -9.95 3.76
N ASP A 70 0.11 -9.91 4.23
CA ASP A 70 0.66 -8.82 5.02
C ASP A 70 2.00 -8.43 4.42
N THR A 71 2.09 -7.23 3.92
CA THR A 71 3.30 -6.73 3.28
C THR A 71 3.80 -5.50 4.02
N ILE A 72 5.08 -5.48 4.35
CA ILE A 72 5.75 -4.31 4.91
C ILE A 72 6.63 -3.73 3.81
N ILE A 73 6.42 -2.45 3.50
CA ILE A 73 7.22 -1.74 2.51
C ILE A 73 7.97 -0.62 3.20
N SER A 74 9.30 -0.71 3.17
CA SER A 74 10.17 0.36 3.67
C SER A 74 10.51 1.30 2.53
N LEU A 75 10.25 2.60 2.72
CA LEU A 75 10.53 3.63 1.74
C LEU A 75 11.83 4.35 2.10
N ASN A 76 12.62 4.64 1.08
CA ASN A 76 13.90 5.35 1.23
C ASN A 76 13.71 6.83 0.94
N GLN A 77 14.21 7.69 1.83
CA GLN A 77 14.25 9.12 1.60
C GLN A 77 15.21 9.45 0.44
N LEU A 78 14.85 10.46 -0.33
CA LEU A 78 15.69 10.98 -1.40
C LEU A 78 16.92 11.70 -0.83
#